data_4d7909d26c2d744d9e905c20dc2446a7
#
_entry.id   4d7909d26c2d744d9e905c20dc2446a7
#
_cell.length_a   1.000
_cell.length_b   1.000
_cell.length_c   1.000
_cell.angle_alpha   90.00
_cell.angle_beta   90.00
_cell.angle_gamma   90.00
#
_symmetry.space_group_name_H-M   'P 1'
#
loop_
_entity.id
_entity.type
_entity.pdbx_description
1 polymer ?
#
loop_
_entity_poly.entity_id
_entity_poly.type
_entity_poly.pdbx_seq_one_letter_code
_entity_poly.pdbx_strand_id
1 'polypeptide(L)'
;MQKEILKEKIKENYGKIALKGNLDSCCGPQEICDTNNISKEQMSSIIGYKDIELKSIPEESILGLGCGAPLKFADLKRGETVVDIGSGAGIDAFLASKMLGKDGKVIGIDMTDEMLEKARKASIANNYRNVEFRKGDIEEKIPMEDNSVDVVISNCVINLTSNKTN
;
A
#
# COMPACT_ATOMS: atom_id res chain seq x y z
N MET A 1 -3.99 -23.98 -10.28
CA MET A 1 -5.44 -24.06 -9.92
C MET A 1 -5.74 -23.52 -8.51
N GLN A 2 -5.31 -24.14 -7.38
CA GLN A 2 -5.60 -23.59 -6.02
C GLN A 2 -4.96 -22.23 -5.76
N LYS A 3 -3.73 -22.01 -6.23
CA LYS A 3 -3.00 -20.73 -6.07
C LYS A 3 -3.69 -19.58 -6.80
N GLU A 4 -4.12 -19.79 -8.03
CA GLU A 4 -4.83 -18.81 -8.84
C GLU A 4 -6.17 -18.42 -8.21
N ILE A 5 -6.91 -19.42 -7.69
CA ILE A 5 -8.18 -19.19 -6.99
C ILE A 5 -7.95 -18.31 -5.74
N LEU A 6 -6.87 -18.58 -4.98
CA LEU A 6 -6.54 -17.76 -3.81
C LEU A 6 -6.20 -16.31 -4.21
N LYS A 7 -5.37 -16.14 -5.24
CA LYS A 7 -4.97 -14.84 -5.76
C LYS A 7 -6.16 -14.03 -6.25
N GLU A 8 -7.07 -14.64 -7.02
CA GLU A 8 -8.29 -13.99 -7.47
C GLU A 8 -9.20 -13.55 -6.31
N LYS A 9 -9.35 -14.38 -5.28
CA LYS A 9 -10.10 -14.00 -4.07
C LYS A 9 -9.46 -12.83 -3.33
N ILE A 10 -8.12 -12.78 -3.25
CA ILE A 10 -7.41 -11.66 -2.64
C ILE A 10 -7.69 -10.39 -3.44
N LYS A 11 -7.51 -10.40 -4.77
CA LYS A 11 -7.80 -9.26 -5.64
C LYS A 11 -9.25 -8.78 -5.48
N GLU A 12 -10.21 -9.70 -5.53
CA GLU A 12 -11.63 -9.37 -5.37
C GLU A 12 -11.93 -8.69 -4.03
N ASN A 13 -11.37 -9.21 -2.93
CA ASN A 13 -11.59 -8.64 -1.60
C ASN A 13 -10.97 -7.24 -1.48
N TYR A 14 -9.72 -7.06 -1.89
CA TYR A 14 -9.06 -5.75 -1.85
C TYR A 14 -9.68 -4.75 -2.84
N GLY A 15 -10.15 -5.21 -4.00
CA GLY A 15 -10.93 -4.40 -4.93
C GLY A 15 -12.23 -3.89 -4.31
N LYS A 16 -12.97 -4.74 -3.60
CA LYS A 16 -14.19 -4.34 -2.86
C LYS A 16 -13.89 -3.28 -1.79
N ILE A 17 -12.80 -3.44 -1.04
CA ILE A 17 -12.38 -2.46 -0.03
C ILE A 17 -12.03 -1.13 -0.69
N ALA A 18 -11.30 -1.14 -1.80
CA ALA A 18 -10.96 0.06 -2.55
C ALA A 18 -12.20 0.85 -2.99
N LEU A 19 -13.25 0.15 -3.44
CA LEU A 19 -14.47 0.77 -3.93
C LEU A 19 -15.41 1.25 -2.81
N LYS A 20 -15.59 0.44 -1.76
CA LYS A 20 -16.59 0.70 -0.72
C LYS A 20 -16.05 1.49 0.47
N GLY A 21 -14.73 1.47 0.69
CA GLY A 21 -14.10 2.11 1.85
C GLY A 21 -14.43 1.46 3.20
N ASN A 22 -15.10 0.32 3.22
CA ASN A 22 -15.51 -0.38 4.43
C ASN A 22 -14.58 -1.58 4.67
N LEU A 23 -14.09 -1.66 5.89
CA LEU A 23 -13.35 -2.79 6.45
C LEU A 23 -14.35 -3.90 6.88
N ASP A 24 -14.93 -4.59 5.92
CA ASP A 24 -15.54 -5.89 6.24
C ASP A 24 -14.39 -6.90 6.38
N SER A 25 -13.77 -6.94 7.59
CA SER A 25 -12.75 -7.91 8.03
C SER A 25 -11.59 -8.18 7.04
N CYS A 26 -10.45 -7.54 7.24
CA CYS A 26 -9.24 -7.84 6.45
C CYS A 26 -8.42 -9.06 6.96
N CYS A 27 -8.67 -9.56 8.19
CA CYS A 27 -7.82 -10.58 8.81
C CYS A 27 -8.61 -11.57 9.66
N GLY A 28 -9.40 -12.46 9.06
CA GLY A 28 -9.98 -13.60 9.77
C GLY A 28 -11.51 -13.62 9.93
N PRO A 29 -12.06 -14.61 10.66
CA PRO A 29 -13.50 -14.78 10.83
C PRO A 29 -14.14 -13.57 11.54
N GLN A 30 -15.31 -13.16 11.09
CA GLN A 30 -16.10 -12.02 11.56
C GLN A 30 -16.31 -11.88 13.08
N GLU A 31 -15.98 -12.91 13.86
CA GLU A 31 -16.26 -12.98 15.30
C GLU A 31 -15.19 -12.27 16.17
N ILE A 32 -14.06 -11.83 15.61
CA ILE A 32 -12.92 -11.30 16.41
C ILE A 32 -12.75 -9.79 16.27
N CYS A 33 -13.29 -9.15 15.23
CA CYS A 33 -13.18 -7.72 15.02
C CYS A 33 -14.54 -7.04 15.08
N ASP A 34 -14.95 -6.58 16.23
CA ASP A 34 -16.06 -5.63 16.39
C ASP A 34 -15.58 -4.23 15.96
N THR A 35 -15.31 -4.09 14.65
CA THR A 35 -14.78 -2.84 14.05
C THR A 35 -15.87 -1.85 13.67
N ASN A 36 -17.12 -2.12 14.01
CA ASN A 36 -18.27 -1.30 13.62
C ASN A 36 -18.21 0.16 14.10
N ASN A 37 -17.27 0.51 14.99
CA ASN A 37 -17.11 1.85 15.55
C ASN A 37 -15.71 2.45 15.39
N ILE A 38 -14.76 1.79 14.71
CA ILE A 38 -13.40 2.28 14.54
C ILE A 38 -13.24 2.87 13.13
N SER A 39 -12.84 4.16 13.04
CA SER A 39 -12.58 4.78 11.75
C SER A 39 -11.30 4.24 11.10
N LYS A 40 -11.18 4.40 9.78
CA LYS A 40 -9.97 4.02 9.02
C LYS A 40 -8.71 4.75 9.52
N GLU A 41 -8.85 5.98 9.98
CA GLU A 41 -7.77 6.79 10.59
C GLU A 41 -7.38 6.21 11.95
N GLN A 42 -8.35 5.90 12.79
CA GLN A 42 -8.11 5.25 14.10
C GLN A 42 -7.42 3.90 13.93
N MET A 43 -7.86 3.09 12.96
CA MET A 43 -7.20 1.81 12.64
C MET A 43 -5.76 2.04 12.18
N SER A 44 -5.52 3.03 11.31
CA SER A 44 -4.16 3.37 10.85
C SER A 44 -3.27 3.85 12.01
N SER A 45 -3.83 4.60 12.97
CA SER A 45 -3.09 5.00 14.18
C SER A 45 -2.74 3.81 15.07
N ILE A 46 -3.64 2.83 15.22
CA ILE A 46 -3.39 1.57 15.94
C ILE A 46 -2.27 0.77 15.26
N ILE A 47 -2.25 0.70 13.94
CA ILE A 47 -1.22 0.04 13.13
C ILE A 47 0.14 0.75 13.31
N GLY A 48 0.16 2.01 13.70
CA GLY A 48 1.38 2.72 14.07
C GLY A 48 1.67 4.00 13.30
N TYR A 49 0.81 4.45 12.41
CA TYR A 49 0.96 5.77 11.77
C TYR A 49 0.60 6.88 12.76
N LYS A 50 1.30 8.00 12.70
CA LYS A 50 1.00 9.17 13.54
C LYS A 50 -0.09 10.01 12.89
N ASP A 51 -0.92 10.65 13.70
CA ASP A 51 -1.99 11.53 13.19
C ASP A 51 -1.47 12.65 12.29
N ILE A 52 -0.29 13.18 12.59
CA ILE A 52 0.33 14.20 11.74
C ILE A 52 0.77 13.66 10.37
N GLU A 53 1.19 12.41 10.31
CA GLU A 53 1.53 11.73 9.06
C GLU A 53 0.25 11.52 8.23
N LEU A 54 -0.81 10.97 8.84
CA LEU A 54 -2.09 10.73 8.17
C LEU A 54 -2.71 12.02 7.62
N LYS A 55 -2.69 13.12 8.41
CA LYS A 55 -3.18 14.44 7.96
C LYS A 55 -2.36 15.05 6.84
N SER A 56 -1.17 14.55 6.60
CA SER A 56 -0.25 15.09 5.60
C SER A 56 -0.39 14.46 4.21
N ILE A 57 -1.14 13.39 4.06
CA ILE A 57 -1.32 12.62 2.82
C ILE A 57 -2.79 12.64 2.37
N PRO A 58 -3.09 12.22 1.12
CA PRO A 58 -4.46 12.12 0.65
C PRO A 58 -5.31 11.21 1.52
N GLU A 59 -6.47 11.68 1.95
CA GLU A 59 -7.41 10.91 2.78
C GLU A 59 -7.86 9.62 2.09
N GLU A 60 -8.00 9.66 0.77
CA GLU A 60 -8.41 8.51 -0.06
C GLU A 60 -7.41 7.36 0.00
N SER A 61 -6.14 7.63 0.37
CA SER A 61 -5.11 6.61 0.55
C SER A 61 -5.23 5.87 1.89
N ILE A 62 -5.95 6.42 2.85
CA ILE A 62 -6.10 5.87 4.19
C ILE A 62 -7.27 4.89 4.19
N LEU A 63 -6.98 3.61 4.18
CA LEU A 63 -7.99 2.54 4.19
C LEU A 63 -8.02 1.75 5.51
N GLY A 64 -7.13 2.05 6.46
CA GLY A 64 -7.00 1.29 7.70
C GLY A 64 -6.47 -0.12 7.52
N LEU A 65 -5.79 -0.37 6.40
CA LEU A 65 -5.18 -1.64 6.04
C LEU A 65 -3.69 -1.65 6.42
N GLY A 66 -3.14 -2.84 6.62
CA GLY A 66 -1.73 -3.00 6.95
C GLY A 66 -1.50 -3.63 8.33
N CYS A 67 -0.25 -3.96 8.63
CA CYS A 67 0.17 -4.60 9.88
C CYS A 67 1.27 -3.81 10.60
N GLY A 68 1.68 -2.67 10.04
CA GLY A 68 2.75 -1.83 10.59
C GLY A 68 2.95 -0.57 9.77
N ALA A 69 3.90 0.26 10.20
CA ALA A 69 4.34 1.46 9.48
C ALA A 69 5.82 1.27 9.08
N PRO A 70 6.11 0.69 7.90
CA PRO A 70 7.46 0.28 7.50
C PRO A 70 8.45 1.44 7.41
N LEU A 71 7.96 2.62 7.13
CA LEU A 71 8.79 3.83 7.00
C LEU A 71 9.50 4.24 8.30
N LYS A 72 9.04 3.75 9.46
CA LYS A 72 9.74 3.98 10.73
C LYS A 72 11.11 3.30 10.79
N PHE A 73 11.34 2.29 9.97
CA PHE A 73 12.55 1.47 9.98
C PHE A 73 13.37 1.60 8.69
N ALA A 74 12.83 2.27 7.67
CA ALA A 74 13.41 2.30 6.34
C ALA A 74 14.61 3.26 6.17
N ASP A 75 14.87 4.15 7.13
CA ASP A 75 15.97 5.17 7.11
C ASP A 75 16.13 5.85 5.75
N LEU A 76 15.02 6.32 5.17
CA LEU A 76 14.96 6.92 3.83
C LEU A 76 15.76 8.21 3.76
N LYS A 77 16.54 8.38 2.69
CA LYS A 77 17.33 9.58 2.41
C LYS A 77 16.74 10.35 1.24
N ARG A 78 16.92 11.65 1.27
CA ARG A 78 16.50 12.53 0.17
C ARG A 78 17.13 12.12 -1.15
N GLY A 79 16.33 12.09 -2.20
CA GLY A 79 16.77 11.77 -3.55
C GLY A 79 16.78 10.28 -3.90
N GLU A 80 16.53 9.39 -2.94
CA GLU A 80 16.48 7.94 -3.20
C GLU A 80 15.25 7.55 -4.05
N THR A 81 15.36 6.41 -4.72
CA THR A 81 14.25 5.71 -5.39
C THR A 81 13.73 4.59 -4.50
N VAL A 82 12.48 4.68 -4.12
CA VAL A 82 11.80 3.70 -3.25
C VAL A 82 10.75 2.95 -4.03
N VAL A 83 10.69 1.64 -3.84
CA VAL A 83 9.58 0.79 -4.30
C VAL A 83 8.75 0.34 -3.12
N ASP A 84 7.43 0.54 -3.21
CA ASP A 84 6.43 0.07 -2.28
C ASP A 84 5.68 -1.11 -2.90
N ILE A 85 5.94 -2.33 -2.41
CA ILE A 85 5.34 -3.56 -2.93
C ILE A 85 4.04 -3.85 -2.20
N GLY A 86 2.95 -3.93 -2.97
CA GLY A 86 1.58 -4.01 -2.47
C GLY A 86 1.13 -2.68 -1.91
N SER A 87 1.39 -1.61 -2.66
CA SER A 87 1.16 -0.23 -2.23
C SER A 87 -0.30 0.11 -1.93
N GLY A 88 -1.26 -0.72 -2.38
CA GLY A 88 -2.68 -0.48 -2.21
C GLY A 88 -3.08 0.91 -2.71
N ALA A 89 -3.82 1.66 -1.88
CA ALA A 89 -4.21 3.04 -2.18
C ALA A 89 -3.08 4.07 -1.97
N GLY A 90 -1.86 3.64 -1.57
CA GLY A 90 -0.65 4.46 -1.59
C GLY A 90 -0.27 5.13 -0.27
N ILE A 91 -0.77 4.69 0.89
CA ILE A 91 -0.46 5.33 2.19
C ILE A 91 1.05 5.45 2.43
N ASP A 92 1.81 4.35 2.30
CA ASP A 92 3.26 4.35 2.50
C ASP A 92 3.98 5.07 1.35
N ALA A 93 3.51 4.93 0.11
CA ALA A 93 4.07 5.63 -1.04
C ALA A 93 3.98 7.16 -0.92
N PHE A 94 2.85 7.72 -0.45
CA PHE A 94 2.71 9.16 -0.25
C PHE A 94 3.56 9.67 0.93
N LEU A 95 3.65 8.91 2.01
CA LEU A 95 4.52 9.26 3.14
C LEU A 95 6.00 9.23 2.73
N ALA A 96 6.44 8.18 2.01
CA ALA A 96 7.79 8.06 1.49
C ALA A 96 8.13 9.25 0.58
N SER A 97 7.24 9.63 -0.33
CA SER A 97 7.42 10.78 -1.22
C SER A 97 7.76 12.07 -0.48
N LYS A 98 7.12 12.32 0.66
CA LYS A 98 7.41 13.48 1.50
C LYS A 98 8.79 13.43 2.16
N MET A 99 9.21 12.25 2.60
CA MET A 99 10.52 12.04 3.22
C MET A 99 11.65 12.22 2.20
N LEU A 100 11.47 11.69 0.99
CA LEU A 100 12.47 11.75 -0.09
C LEU A 100 12.63 13.16 -0.69
N GLY A 101 11.59 13.98 -0.62
CA GLY A 101 11.55 15.30 -1.25
C GLY A 101 11.39 15.22 -2.77
N LYS A 102 11.48 16.38 -3.43
CA LYS A 102 11.19 16.52 -4.88
C LYS A 102 12.14 15.78 -5.81
N ASP A 103 13.35 15.49 -5.35
CA ASP A 103 14.42 14.84 -6.14
C ASP A 103 14.41 13.32 -5.98
N GLY A 104 13.67 12.78 -5.00
CA GLY A 104 13.46 11.35 -4.85
C GLY A 104 12.27 10.84 -5.64
N LYS A 105 12.19 9.52 -5.82
CA LYS A 105 11.12 8.86 -6.57
C LYS A 105 10.49 7.74 -5.77
N VAL A 106 9.17 7.60 -5.84
CA VAL A 106 8.45 6.46 -5.27
C VAL A 106 7.69 5.73 -6.37
N ILE A 107 7.79 4.41 -6.38
CA ILE A 107 7.05 3.55 -7.30
C ILE A 107 6.23 2.58 -6.46
N GLY A 108 4.91 2.79 -6.41
CA GLY A 108 3.98 1.87 -5.81
C GLY A 108 3.60 0.77 -6.79
N ILE A 109 3.69 -0.48 -6.36
CA ILE A 109 3.32 -1.65 -7.17
C ILE A 109 2.19 -2.39 -6.47
N ASP A 110 1.10 -2.63 -7.18
CA ASP A 110 -0.03 -3.42 -6.70
C ASP A 110 -0.62 -4.29 -7.81
N MET A 111 -1.22 -5.41 -7.45
CA MET A 111 -1.87 -6.29 -8.42
C MET A 111 -3.34 -5.94 -8.65
N THR A 112 -3.95 -5.09 -7.81
CA THR A 112 -5.38 -4.77 -7.77
C THR A 112 -5.63 -3.48 -8.54
N ASP A 113 -6.42 -3.54 -9.61
CA ASP A 113 -6.69 -2.38 -10.48
C ASP A 113 -7.41 -1.25 -9.73
N GLU A 114 -8.38 -1.58 -8.89
CA GLU A 114 -9.16 -0.61 -8.11
C GLU A 114 -8.30 0.15 -7.09
N MET A 115 -7.32 -0.52 -6.48
CA MET A 115 -6.34 0.11 -5.60
C MET A 115 -5.47 1.10 -6.37
N LEU A 116 -4.92 0.68 -7.51
CA LEU A 116 -4.09 1.52 -8.37
C LEU A 116 -4.86 2.72 -8.92
N GLU A 117 -6.12 2.54 -9.31
CA GLU A 117 -6.95 3.64 -9.80
C GLU A 117 -7.17 4.68 -8.70
N LYS A 118 -7.48 4.24 -7.47
CA LYS A 118 -7.63 5.11 -6.31
C LYS A 118 -6.34 5.87 -6.01
N ALA A 119 -5.21 5.17 -5.96
CA ALA A 119 -3.90 5.75 -5.70
C ALA A 119 -3.48 6.78 -6.78
N ARG A 120 -3.70 6.47 -8.06
CA ARG A 120 -3.41 7.38 -9.17
C ARG A 120 -4.28 8.64 -9.14
N LYS A 121 -5.59 8.49 -8.87
CA LYS A 121 -6.50 9.64 -8.69
C LYS A 121 -6.04 10.53 -7.54
N ALA A 122 -5.71 9.96 -6.40
CA ALA A 122 -5.20 10.69 -5.24
C ALA A 122 -3.89 11.40 -5.55
N SER A 123 -2.96 10.75 -6.25
CA SER A 123 -1.68 11.33 -6.67
C SER A 123 -1.87 12.57 -7.55
N ILE A 124 -2.74 12.48 -8.56
CA ILE A 124 -3.05 13.59 -9.48
C ILE A 124 -3.72 14.75 -8.72
N ALA A 125 -4.77 14.45 -7.95
CA ALA A 125 -5.55 15.46 -7.23
C ALA A 125 -4.71 16.25 -6.21
N ASN A 126 -3.69 15.61 -5.63
CA ASN A 126 -2.81 16.21 -4.62
C ASN A 126 -1.41 16.58 -5.17
N ASN A 127 -1.23 16.57 -6.50
CA ASN A 127 -0.02 17.02 -7.18
C ASN A 127 1.28 16.30 -6.75
N TYR A 128 1.23 15.00 -6.48
CA TYR A 128 2.40 14.16 -6.22
C TYR A 128 3.10 13.80 -7.54
N ARG A 129 4.11 14.58 -7.93
CA ARG A 129 4.84 14.42 -9.21
C ARG A 129 5.94 13.37 -9.18
N ASN A 130 6.38 13.01 -8.00
CA ASN A 130 7.45 12.04 -7.76
C ASN A 130 6.93 10.66 -7.31
N VAL A 131 5.61 10.41 -7.42
CA VAL A 131 4.99 9.12 -7.14
C VAL A 131 4.38 8.54 -8.41
N GLU A 132 4.72 7.30 -8.72
CA GLU A 132 4.20 6.54 -9.84
C GLU A 132 3.58 5.23 -9.34
N PHE A 133 2.43 4.82 -9.88
CA PHE A 133 1.78 3.57 -9.52
C PHE A 133 1.72 2.62 -10.72
N ARG A 134 2.31 1.44 -10.58
CA ARG A 134 2.41 0.41 -11.61
C ARG A 134 1.64 -0.84 -11.21
N LYS A 135 1.02 -1.48 -12.20
CA LYS A 135 0.45 -2.81 -12.01
C LYS A 135 1.57 -3.84 -12.02
N GLY A 136 1.60 -4.67 -11.00
CA GLY A 136 2.56 -5.76 -10.90
C GLY A 136 2.17 -6.75 -9.82
N ASP A 137 2.67 -7.96 -9.98
CA ASP A 137 2.46 -9.06 -9.04
C ASP A 137 3.81 -9.53 -8.53
N ILE A 138 3.99 -9.55 -7.20
CA ILE A 138 5.26 -9.94 -6.57
C ILE A 138 5.64 -11.41 -6.86
N GLU A 139 4.67 -12.25 -7.18
CA GLU A 139 4.93 -13.66 -7.55
C GLU A 139 5.32 -13.83 -9.02
N GLU A 140 5.28 -12.75 -9.79
CA GLU A 140 5.66 -12.70 -11.20
C GLU A 140 6.86 -11.77 -11.38
N LYS A 141 6.97 -11.15 -12.54
CA LYS A 141 8.01 -10.16 -12.81
C LYS A 141 7.60 -8.79 -12.26
N ILE A 142 8.38 -8.26 -11.34
CA ILE A 142 8.22 -6.87 -10.86
C ILE A 142 8.56 -5.92 -12.03
N PRO A 143 7.71 -4.91 -12.34
CA PRO A 143 7.89 -4.03 -13.49
C PRO A 143 8.94 -2.94 -13.19
N MET A 144 10.17 -3.38 -12.90
CA MET A 144 11.32 -2.53 -12.57
C MET A 144 12.55 -2.97 -13.38
N GLU A 145 13.46 -2.04 -13.60
CA GLU A 145 14.79 -2.32 -14.17
C GLU A 145 15.74 -2.79 -13.07
N ASP A 146 16.71 -3.60 -13.44
CA ASP A 146 17.74 -4.06 -12.52
C ASP A 146 18.56 -2.88 -11.99
N ASN A 147 18.93 -2.93 -10.71
CA ASN A 147 19.74 -1.91 -10.04
C ASN A 147 19.19 -0.47 -10.10
N SER A 148 17.85 -0.32 -10.17
CA SER A 148 17.18 0.97 -10.31
C SER A 148 16.52 1.47 -9.02
N VAL A 149 16.68 0.76 -7.90
CA VAL A 149 15.99 1.01 -6.63
C VAL A 149 16.97 1.04 -5.48
N ASP A 150 16.87 2.03 -4.61
CA ASP A 150 17.70 2.16 -3.41
C ASP A 150 17.05 1.43 -2.22
N VAL A 151 15.73 1.54 -2.04
CA VAL A 151 15.00 0.95 -0.92
C VAL A 151 13.72 0.28 -1.39
N VAL A 152 13.43 -0.90 -0.84
CA VAL A 152 12.16 -1.61 -1.02
C VAL A 152 11.44 -1.67 0.31
N ILE A 153 10.19 -1.25 0.31
CA ILE A 153 9.26 -1.40 1.44
C ILE A 153 8.09 -2.30 1.06
N SER A 154 7.48 -2.94 2.05
CA SER A 154 6.28 -3.75 1.85
C SER A 154 5.52 -3.86 3.17
N ASN A 155 4.20 -3.78 3.13
CA ASN A 155 3.33 -3.84 4.27
C ASN A 155 2.23 -4.89 4.06
N CYS A 156 2.28 -6.02 4.82
CA CYS A 156 1.30 -7.12 4.79
C CYS A 156 1.08 -7.79 3.41
N VAL A 157 2.09 -7.88 2.57
CA VAL A 157 1.98 -8.48 1.22
C VAL A 157 2.66 -9.84 1.15
N ILE A 158 3.90 -9.95 1.63
CA ILE A 158 4.71 -11.18 1.51
C ILE A 158 4.05 -12.37 2.21
N ASN A 159 3.28 -12.13 3.26
CA ASN A 159 2.51 -13.17 3.96
C ASN A 159 1.35 -13.73 3.13
N LEU A 160 0.86 -12.99 2.14
CA LEU A 160 -0.23 -13.39 1.25
C LEU A 160 0.27 -14.16 0.02
N THR A 161 1.58 -14.15 -0.26
CA THR A 161 2.17 -14.87 -1.39
C THR A 161 2.18 -16.37 -1.16
N SER A 162 1.90 -17.12 -2.21
CA SER A 162 1.90 -18.59 -2.20
C SER A 162 3.30 -19.18 -2.39
N ASN A 163 4.23 -18.42 -2.97
CA ASN A 163 5.63 -18.77 -3.17
C ASN A 163 6.55 -17.66 -2.65
N LYS A 164 7.30 -17.96 -1.59
CA LYS A 164 8.19 -17.01 -0.90
C LYS A 164 9.66 -17.13 -1.32
N THR A 165 9.96 -17.98 -2.30
CA THR A 165 11.33 -18.32 -2.73
C THR A 165 11.65 -17.83 -4.15
N ASN A 166 10.77 -17.09 -4.76
CA ASN A 166 11.03 -16.46 -6.06
C ASN A 166 11.74 -15.13 -5.88
#